data_06d384ee1a5a187f079172715002947f
#
_entry.id   06d384ee1a5a187f079172715002947f
#
_cell.length_a   1.000
_cell.length_b   1.000
_cell.length_c   1.000
_cell.angle_alpha   90.00
_cell.angle_beta   90.00
_cell.angle_gamma   90.00
#
_symmetry.space_group_name_H-M   'P 1'
#
loop_
_entity.id
_entity.type
_entity.pdbx_description
1 polymer ?
#
loop_
_entity_poly.entity_id
_entity_poly.type
_entity_poly.pdbx_seq_one_letter_code
_entity_poly.pdbx_strand_id
1 'polypeptide(L)'
;MNDRNNETRMRRKRPLVIAAVTLGMIAVVMAAGWKVLDALGKNSLYSAGKDAPVLSMPGESAVAAASENEAAGQAATEQENWQEDWVRYNGKVYQYNNRILTFLFMGIDDMNKVSRKAGGQNGGQADGLFLLVINPDTKKISVVAINRNTMTEMDQYDADGNFEYSGKGQICLAHGFGDGMQLSCERQEKVVSNLFYNLPVNGYVSINMGAVPTINDAVGGVTVPRMRYENGKIVYGTDETIYGKDALQYVRYRGNDFDAASYRLEKQKVYLKALGAKMLAQVKSNPASAVNLFQAVSPYMVTDISLSEITYLADNLGGYSLDNKIYSLKGETTVGDQGFEEFHYDEGALYDLMMQVFYEEVKGQGQEKG
;
A
#
# COMPACT_ATOMS: atom_id res chain seq x y z
N MET A 1 66.85 -12.27 30.30
CA MET A 1 66.19 -11.01 29.93
C MET A 1 65.04 -11.18 28.91
N ASN A 2 64.84 -12.41 28.40
CA ASN A 2 63.81 -12.68 27.33
C ASN A 2 62.40 -13.05 27.85
N ASP A 3 62.27 -13.51 29.10
CA ASP A 3 60.95 -13.98 29.59
C ASP A 3 59.99 -12.87 30.02
N ARG A 4 60.51 -11.75 30.54
CA ARG A 4 59.63 -10.61 30.96
C ARG A 4 58.96 -9.90 29.77
N ASN A 5 59.53 -9.94 28.58
CA ASN A 5 58.95 -9.32 27.38
C ASN A 5 57.80 -10.16 26.81
N ASN A 6 57.78 -11.47 27.00
CA ASN A 6 56.70 -12.34 26.54
C ASN A 6 55.46 -12.27 27.43
N GLU A 7 55.62 -12.16 28.74
CA GLU A 7 54.49 -12.02 29.67
C GLU A 7 53.76 -10.67 29.53
N THR A 8 54.51 -9.60 29.30
CA THR A 8 53.89 -8.26 29.07
C THR A 8 53.19 -8.18 27.72
N ARG A 9 53.66 -8.91 26.71
CA ARG A 9 53.01 -8.99 25.37
C ARG A 9 51.76 -9.85 25.40
N MET A 10 51.70 -10.90 26.21
CA MET A 10 50.50 -11.71 26.44
C MET A 10 49.46 -10.98 27.33
N ARG A 11 49.87 -10.24 28.34
CA ARG A 11 48.95 -9.46 29.18
C ARG A 11 48.27 -8.31 28.43
N ARG A 12 48.93 -7.71 27.44
CA ARG A 12 48.32 -6.66 26.59
C ARG A 12 47.38 -7.21 25.52
N LYS A 13 47.52 -8.46 25.08
CA LYS A 13 46.65 -9.08 24.07
C LYS A 13 45.33 -9.61 24.66
N ARG A 14 45.31 -9.98 25.96
CA ARG A 14 44.12 -10.53 26.64
C ARG A 14 42.91 -9.58 26.60
N PRO A 15 43.01 -8.29 26.94
CA PRO A 15 41.83 -7.39 26.88
C PRO A 15 41.33 -7.14 25.45
N LEU A 16 42.23 -7.13 24.44
CA LEU A 16 41.87 -7.02 23.04
C LEU A 16 41.12 -8.27 22.52
N VAL A 17 41.56 -9.47 22.93
CA VAL A 17 40.89 -10.71 22.56
C VAL A 17 39.51 -10.80 23.25
N ILE A 18 39.41 -10.43 24.52
CA ILE A 18 38.14 -10.41 25.24
C ILE A 18 37.18 -9.39 24.57
N ALA A 19 37.66 -8.21 24.25
CA ALA A 19 36.84 -7.21 23.55
C ALA A 19 36.36 -7.68 22.15
N ALA A 20 37.23 -8.35 21.39
CA ALA A 20 36.89 -8.92 20.10
C ALA A 20 35.84 -10.04 20.20
N VAL A 21 36.01 -10.95 21.22
CA VAL A 21 35.04 -12.02 21.48
C VAL A 21 33.70 -11.47 21.96
N THR A 22 33.71 -10.45 22.81
CA THR A 22 32.48 -9.79 23.30
C THR A 22 31.73 -9.07 22.14
N LEU A 23 32.44 -8.34 21.29
CA LEU A 23 31.88 -7.74 20.07
C LEU A 23 31.35 -8.80 19.11
N GLY A 24 32.06 -9.91 18.93
CA GLY A 24 31.62 -11.04 18.13
C GLY A 24 30.35 -11.70 18.68
N MET A 25 30.24 -11.89 20.00
CA MET A 25 29.03 -12.42 20.64
C MET A 25 27.84 -11.44 20.50
N ILE A 26 28.07 -10.14 20.69
CA ILE A 26 27.03 -9.13 20.48
C ILE A 26 26.55 -9.16 19.03
N ALA A 27 27.45 -9.23 18.06
CA ALA A 27 27.09 -9.33 16.65
C ALA A 27 26.28 -10.59 16.32
N VAL A 28 26.65 -11.74 16.91
CA VAL A 28 25.90 -13.00 16.76
C VAL A 28 24.50 -12.90 17.39
N VAL A 29 24.38 -12.32 18.58
CA VAL A 29 23.08 -12.12 19.26
C VAL A 29 22.20 -11.16 18.47
N MET A 30 22.76 -10.08 17.93
CA MET A 30 22.01 -9.14 17.09
C MET A 30 21.56 -9.82 15.78
N ALA A 31 22.42 -10.58 15.11
CA ALA A 31 22.08 -11.30 13.89
C ALA A 31 21.03 -12.40 14.14
N ALA A 32 21.11 -13.10 15.27
CA ALA A 32 20.09 -14.08 15.67
C ALA A 32 18.75 -13.40 15.98
N GLY A 33 18.76 -12.28 16.70
CA GLY A 33 17.58 -11.48 16.98
C GLY A 33 16.90 -10.97 15.71
N TRP A 34 17.70 -10.50 14.75
CA TRP A 34 17.20 -10.07 13.44
C TRP A 34 16.52 -11.20 12.68
N LYS A 35 17.11 -12.39 12.61
CA LYS A 35 16.51 -13.57 11.96
C LYS A 35 15.23 -14.05 12.66
N VAL A 36 15.15 -13.93 13.97
CA VAL A 36 13.90 -14.23 14.70
C VAL A 36 12.80 -13.26 14.33
N LEU A 37 13.11 -11.96 14.25
CA LEU A 37 12.13 -10.96 13.81
C LEU A 37 11.69 -11.19 12.37
N ASP A 38 12.62 -11.52 11.47
CA ASP A 38 12.32 -11.86 10.08
C ASP A 38 11.36 -13.06 9.99
N ALA A 39 11.63 -14.14 10.72
CA ALA A 39 10.78 -15.32 10.73
C ALA A 39 9.39 -15.07 11.33
N LEU A 40 9.31 -14.28 12.41
CA LEU A 40 8.04 -13.89 13.02
C LEU A 40 7.22 -12.99 12.06
N GLY A 41 7.87 -12.03 11.40
CA GLY A 41 7.22 -11.15 10.44
C GLY A 41 6.67 -11.93 9.24
N LYS A 42 7.43 -12.88 8.70
CA LYS A 42 6.94 -13.76 7.64
C LYS A 42 5.71 -14.54 8.09
N ASN A 43 5.77 -15.15 9.25
CA ASN A 43 4.66 -15.95 9.78
C ASN A 43 3.40 -15.09 9.95
N SER A 44 3.52 -13.90 10.52
CA SER A 44 2.40 -12.97 10.70
C SER A 44 1.74 -12.61 9.35
N LEU A 45 2.52 -12.20 8.36
CA LEU A 45 2.01 -11.76 7.05
C LEU A 45 1.34 -12.87 6.22
N TYR A 46 1.77 -14.12 6.36
CA TYR A 46 1.30 -15.22 5.52
C TYR A 46 0.45 -16.28 6.25
N SER A 47 0.29 -16.19 7.57
CA SER A 47 -0.49 -17.16 8.35
C SER A 47 -2.00 -16.89 8.34
N ALA A 48 -2.42 -15.66 8.12
CA ALA A 48 -3.83 -15.33 7.99
C ALA A 48 -4.36 -15.90 6.67
N GLY A 49 -5.36 -16.77 6.73
CA GLY A 49 -6.11 -17.19 5.55
C GLY A 49 -6.67 -15.95 4.85
N LYS A 50 -6.53 -15.90 3.54
CA LYS A 50 -7.05 -14.80 2.73
C LYS A 50 -8.14 -15.33 1.85
N ASP A 51 -9.36 -14.91 2.09
CA ASP A 51 -10.45 -15.18 1.19
C ASP A 51 -10.24 -14.39 -0.12
N ALA A 52 -10.53 -15.03 -1.25
CA ALA A 52 -10.47 -14.35 -2.54
C ALA A 52 -11.52 -13.23 -2.60
N PRO A 53 -11.22 -12.10 -3.28
CA PRO A 53 -12.23 -11.08 -3.56
C PRO A 53 -13.45 -11.66 -4.26
N VAL A 54 -14.65 -11.23 -3.84
CA VAL A 54 -15.91 -11.68 -4.43
C VAL A 54 -16.22 -10.81 -5.64
N LEU A 55 -15.69 -11.19 -6.82
CA LEU A 55 -15.90 -10.43 -8.05
C LEU A 55 -17.33 -10.61 -8.57
N SER A 56 -18.00 -9.49 -8.82
CA SER A 56 -19.27 -9.44 -9.56
C SER A 56 -18.99 -8.81 -10.93
N MET A 57 -19.34 -9.50 -12.01
CA MET A 57 -19.20 -8.94 -13.36
C MET A 57 -20.13 -7.71 -13.51
N PRO A 58 -19.65 -6.59 -14.08
CA PRO A 58 -20.50 -5.44 -14.37
C PRO A 58 -21.68 -5.87 -15.27
N GLY A 59 -22.91 -5.68 -14.76
CA GLY A 59 -24.14 -6.02 -15.47
C GLY A 59 -24.73 -7.41 -15.23
N GLU A 60 -24.08 -8.27 -14.48
CA GLU A 60 -24.68 -9.51 -13.99
C GLU A 60 -25.32 -9.25 -12.61
N SER A 61 -26.66 -9.17 -12.60
CA SER A 61 -27.40 -9.32 -11.35
C SER A 61 -27.12 -10.72 -10.80
N ALA A 62 -26.87 -10.84 -9.49
CA ALA A 62 -26.55 -12.08 -8.79
C ALA A 62 -27.58 -13.25 -8.94
N VAL A 63 -28.57 -13.11 -9.81
CA VAL A 63 -29.60 -14.09 -10.14
C VAL A 63 -29.22 -14.98 -11.34
N ALA A 64 -28.21 -14.61 -12.14
CA ALA A 64 -27.86 -15.36 -13.36
C ALA A 64 -26.94 -16.56 -13.12
N ALA A 65 -26.22 -16.61 -12.00
CA ALA A 65 -25.36 -17.75 -11.65
C ALA A 65 -26.13 -19.06 -11.30
N ALA A 66 -27.46 -18.99 -11.18
CA ALA A 66 -28.31 -20.13 -10.84
C ALA A 66 -29.20 -20.66 -11.99
N SER A 67 -29.19 -20.07 -13.19
CA SER A 67 -30.19 -20.40 -14.22
C SER A 67 -29.65 -20.85 -15.60
N GLU A 68 -28.37 -21.15 -15.77
CA GLU A 68 -27.85 -21.77 -17.00
C GLU A 68 -27.66 -23.30 -16.87
N ASN A 69 -28.74 -23.99 -16.48
CA ASN A 69 -28.78 -25.44 -16.43
C ASN A 69 -29.66 -26.03 -17.58
N GLU A 70 -29.67 -25.45 -18.78
CA GLU A 70 -30.37 -26.07 -19.94
C GLU A 70 -29.62 -26.00 -21.28
N ALA A 71 -28.30 -26.23 -21.28
CA ALA A 71 -27.59 -26.65 -22.50
C ALA A 71 -26.69 -27.85 -22.18
N ALA A 72 -27.34 -28.93 -21.74
CA ALA A 72 -26.67 -30.17 -21.39
C ALA A 72 -26.24 -30.94 -22.65
N GLY A 73 -24.94 -31.09 -22.86
CA GLY A 73 -24.39 -32.03 -23.82
C GLY A 73 -22.88 -32.11 -23.89
N GLN A 74 -22.16 -31.03 -23.57
CA GLN A 74 -20.69 -31.00 -23.62
C GLN A 74 -20.03 -30.39 -22.38
N ALA A 75 -20.78 -29.88 -21.41
CA ALA A 75 -20.29 -29.20 -20.23
C ALA A 75 -19.89 -30.14 -19.07
N ALA A 76 -20.17 -31.43 -19.13
CA ALA A 76 -20.01 -32.35 -17.98
C ALA A 76 -18.53 -32.63 -17.62
N THR A 77 -17.58 -32.50 -18.57
CA THR A 77 -16.16 -32.76 -18.30
C THR A 77 -15.38 -31.55 -17.82
N GLU A 78 -15.89 -30.33 -18.01
CA GLU A 78 -15.25 -29.10 -17.50
C GLU A 78 -15.65 -28.79 -16.08
N GLN A 79 -16.82 -29.22 -15.60
CA GLN A 79 -17.31 -29.00 -14.23
C GLN A 79 -16.56 -29.79 -13.15
N GLU A 80 -15.96 -30.94 -13.50
CA GLU A 80 -15.25 -31.78 -12.52
C GLU A 80 -13.96 -31.16 -11.96
N ASN A 81 -13.38 -30.13 -12.60
CA ASN A 81 -12.13 -29.49 -12.18
C ASN A 81 -12.26 -28.01 -11.89
N TRP A 82 -13.47 -27.43 -11.87
CA TRP A 82 -13.66 -26.01 -11.57
C TRP A 82 -13.47 -25.74 -10.09
N GLN A 83 -12.64 -24.75 -9.74
CA GLN A 83 -12.43 -24.31 -8.34
C GLN A 83 -13.29 -23.08 -8.07
N GLU A 84 -13.78 -22.96 -6.84
CA GLU A 84 -14.72 -21.92 -6.40
C GLU A 84 -14.16 -20.49 -6.53
N ASP A 85 -12.83 -20.34 -6.45
CA ASP A 85 -12.10 -19.08 -6.56
C ASP A 85 -11.65 -18.74 -8.00
N TRP A 86 -12.04 -19.57 -8.99
CA TRP A 86 -11.70 -19.31 -10.37
C TRP A 86 -12.70 -18.35 -11.03
N VAL A 87 -12.19 -17.49 -11.91
CA VAL A 87 -12.97 -16.50 -12.65
C VAL A 87 -12.69 -16.63 -14.13
N ARG A 88 -13.75 -16.63 -14.97
CA ARG A 88 -13.60 -16.53 -16.43
C ARG A 88 -13.52 -15.05 -16.81
N TYR A 89 -12.47 -14.69 -17.55
CA TYR A 89 -12.28 -13.35 -18.05
C TYR A 89 -11.61 -13.38 -19.43
N ASN A 90 -12.23 -12.73 -20.43
CA ASN A 90 -11.73 -12.70 -21.82
C ASN A 90 -11.34 -14.08 -22.38
N GLY A 91 -12.16 -15.11 -22.14
CA GLY A 91 -11.96 -16.47 -22.64
C GLY A 91 -10.87 -17.29 -21.93
N LYS A 92 -10.31 -16.76 -20.87
CA LYS A 92 -9.30 -17.43 -20.03
C LYS A 92 -9.79 -17.61 -18.61
N VAL A 93 -9.15 -18.51 -17.88
CA VAL A 93 -9.42 -18.78 -16.47
C VAL A 93 -8.34 -18.12 -15.62
N TYR A 94 -8.77 -17.43 -14.59
CA TYR A 94 -7.91 -16.73 -13.62
C TYR A 94 -8.24 -17.17 -12.21
N GLN A 95 -7.25 -17.08 -11.31
CA GLN A 95 -7.41 -17.26 -9.88
C GLN A 95 -6.80 -16.07 -9.12
N TYR A 96 -7.35 -15.78 -7.96
CA TYR A 96 -6.76 -14.80 -7.06
C TYR A 96 -5.39 -15.29 -6.57
N ASN A 97 -4.37 -14.44 -6.69
CA ASN A 97 -3.05 -14.77 -6.14
C ASN A 97 -3.02 -14.49 -4.63
N ASN A 98 -3.33 -15.50 -3.82
CA ASN A 98 -3.35 -15.40 -2.35
C ASN A 98 -1.97 -15.23 -1.70
N ARG A 99 -0.89 -15.28 -2.48
CA ARG A 99 0.49 -15.06 -2.00
C ARG A 99 0.91 -13.60 -2.02
N ILE A 100 0.18 -12.74 -2.73
CA ILE A 100 0.47 -11.30 -2.72
C ILE A 100 0.22 -10.71 -1.34
N LEU A 101 1.00 -9.68 -1.01
CA LEU A 101 0.76 -8.84 0.16
C LEU A 101 0.24 -7.49 -0.30
N THR A 102 -0.88 -7.08 0.27
CA THR A 102 -1.53 -5.79 -0.05
C THR A 102 -1.53 -4.91 1.18
N PHE A 103 -0.98 -3.69 1.08
CA PHE A 103 -0.95 -2.72 2.17
C PHE A 103 -1.65 -1.43 1.75
N LEU A 104 -2.45 -0.86 2.66
CA LEU A 104 -3.10 0.42 2.45
C LEU A 104 -2.24 1.56 3.00
N PHE A 105 -1.81 2.46 2.13
CA PHE A 105 -1.13 3.71 2.50
C PHE A 105 -2.11 4.88 2.46
N MET A 106 -2.15 5.64 3.55
CA MET A 106 -3.02 6.81 3.72
C MET A 106 -2.18 8.04 4.07
N GLY A 107 -2.33 9.10 3.30
CA GLY A 107 -1.81 10.43 3.63
C GLY A 107 -2.91 11.30 4.21
N ILE A 108 -2.80 11.65 5.50
CA ILE A 108 -3.82 12.41 6.21
C ILE A 108 -3.49 13.90 6.18
N ASP A 109 -4.49 14.74 5.87
CA ASP A 109 -4.32 16.20 5.86
C ASP A 109 -4.25 16.78 7.29
N ASP A 110 -3.28 16.31 8.06
CA ASP A 110 -2.89 16.84 9.37
C ASP A 110 -1.38 17.08 9.39
N MET A 111 -0.97 18.22 9.92
CA MET A 111 0.44 18.62 10.03
C MET A 111 1.07 18.20 11.36
N ASN A 112 0.26 17.79 12.31
CA ASN A 112 0.68 17.48 13.68
C ASN A 112 1.09 16.01 13.81
N LYS A 113 1.74 15.69 14.92
CA LYS A 113 1.92 14.32 15.37
C LYS A 113 0.55 13.67 15.58
N VAL A 114 0.48 12.35 15.39
CA VAL A 114 -0.75 11.60 15.62
C VAL A 114 -1.19 11.71 17.07
N SER A 115 -2.48 11.86 17.26
CA SER A 115 -3.09 11.89 18.60
C SER A 115 -4.56 11.51 18.48
N ARG A 116 -5.07 10.81 19.49
CA ARG A 116 -6.49 10.49 19.59
C ARG A 116 -7.31 11.76 19.70
N LYS A 117 -8.32 11.89 18.86
CA LYS A 117 -9.25 13.02 18.83
C LYS A 117 -10.58 12.62 19.44
N ALA A 118 -11.20 13.53 20.16
CA ALA A 118 -12.54 13.32 20.70
C ALA A 118 -13.60 13.53 19.59
N GLY A 119 -14.71 12.83 19.70
CA GLY A 119 -15.83 12.89 18.73
C GLY A 119 -15.66 11.91 17.56
N GLY A 120 -16.76 11.72 16.83
CA GLY A 120 -16.86 10.69 15.79
C GLY A 120 -16.45 11.10 14.38
N GLN A 121 -16.15 12.40 14.15
CA GLN A 121 -15.91 12.97 12.82
C GLN A 121 -14.61 13.78 12.74
N ASN A 122 -13.67 13.55 13.63
CA ASN A 122 -12.46 14.35 13.77
C ASN A 122 -11.17 13.62 13.31
N GLY A 123 -11.29 12.47 12.67
CA GLY A 123 -10.15 11.64 12.24
C GLY A 123 -9.24 12.27 11.20
N GLY A 124 -9.71 13.33 10.51
CA GLY A 124 -9.01 13.91 9.35
C GLY A 124 -9.28 13.14 8.06
N GLN A 125 -9.17 13.82 6.92
CA GLN A 125 -9.43 13.21 5.62
C GLN A 125 -8.19 12.51 5.07
N ALA A 126 -8.39 11.34 4.46
CA ALA A 126 -7.32 10.63 3.74
C ALA A 126 -7.14 11.23 2.34
N ASP A 127 -6.30 12.26 2.23
CA ASP A 127 -6.04 13.01 1.00
C ASP A 127 -5.13 12.29 0.00
N GLY A 128 -4.43 11.26 0.44
CA GLY A 128 -3.66 10.34 -0.39
C GLY A 128 -4.04 8.91 -0.04
N LEU A 129 -4.49 8.13 -1.03
CA LEU A 129 -4.89 6.73 -0.85
C LEU A 129 -4.20 5.86 -1.90
N PHE A 130 -3.44 4.86 -1.44
CA PHE A 130 -2.69 3.97 -2.30
C PHE A 130 -2.69 2.55 -1.76
N LEU A 131 -2.93 1.56 -2.64
CA LEU A 131 -2.64 0.17 -2.34
C LEU A 131 -1.24 -0.16 -2.86
N LEU A 132 -0.39 -0.66 -1.99
CA LEU A 132 0.92 -1.23 -2.32
C LEU A 132 0.76 -2.75 -2.40
N VAL A 133 1.04 -3.30 -3.58
CA VAL A 133 0.85 -4.73 -3.88
C VAL A 133 2.21 -5.36 -4.12
N ILE A 134 2.61 -6.26 -3.24
CA ILE A 134 3.89 -6.97 -3.31
C ILE A 134 3.63 -8.38 -3.82
N ASN A 135 4.11 -8.69 -5.02
CA ASN A 135 3.97 -10.00 -5.64
C ASN A 135 5.28 -10.80 -5.49
N PRO A 136 5.31 -11.87 -4.68
CA PRO A 136 6.51 -12.64 -4.43
C PRO A 136 6.94 -13.51 -5.62
N ASP A 137 6.01 -13.82 -6.54
CA ASP A 137 6.26 -14.69 -7.69
C ASP A 137 6.98 -13.94 -8.80
N THR A 138 6.54 -12.72 -9.06
CA THR A 138 7.12 -11.86 -10.08
C THR A 138 8.24 -10.97 -9.55
N LYS A 139 8.41 -10.90 -8.23
CA LYS A 139 9.34 -9.98 -7.55
C LYS A 139 9.06 -8.52 -7.91
N LYS A 140 7.78 -8.17 -8.06
CA LYS A 140 7.32 -6.82 -8.37
C LYS A 140 6.55 -6.20 -7.22
N ILE A 141 6.70 -4.88 -7.13
CA ILE A 141 5.92 -4.01 -6.26
C ILE A 141 5.08 -3.12 -7.17
N SER A 142 3.76 -3.28 -7.14
CA SER A 142 2.81 -2.45 -7.87
C SER A 142 2.12 -1.47 -6.93
N VAL A 143 1.70 -0.32 -7.44
CA VAL A 143 0.97 0.69 -6.68
C VAL A 143 -0.34 1.00 -7.41
N VAL A 144 -1.45 0.97 -6.68
CA VAL A 144 -2.76 1.40 -7.15
C VAL A 144 -3.14 2.69 -6.42
N ALA A 145 -3.28 3.78 -7.16
CA ALA A 145 -3.69 5.08 -6.65
C ALA A 145 -5.21 5.22 -6.71
N ILE A 146 -5.82 5.67 -5.62
CA ILE A 146 -7.25 5.87 -5.47
C ILE A 146 -7.53 7.37 -5.39
N ASN A 147 -8.40 7.90 -6.24
CA ASN A 147 -8.81 9.30 -6.16
C ASN A 147 -9.58 9.51 -4.85
N ARG A 148 -9.20 10.52 -4.08
CA ARG A 148 -9.84 10.82 -2.78
C ARG A 148 -11.34 11.10 -2.88
N ASN A 149 -11.79 11.61 -4.04
CA ASN A 149 -13.20 11.93 -4.29
C ASN A 149 -13.99 10.76 -4.86
N THR A 150 -13.40 9.53 -4.91
CA THR A 150 -14.09 8.32 -5.37
C THR A 150 -15.35 8.10 -4.57
N MET A 151 -16.49 8.07 -5.28
CA MET A 151 -17.80 7.82 -4.68
C MET A 151 -17.99 6.32 -4.49
N THR A 152 -18.15 5.89 -3.25
CA THR A 152 -18.34 4.48 -2.89
C THR A 152 -19.24 4.33 -1.68
N GLU A 153 -19.81 3.15 -1.49
CA GLU A 153 -20.61 2.83 -0.31
C GLU A 153 -19.73 2.82 0.95
N MET A 154 -20.20 3.48 2.00
CA MET A 154 -19.55 3.52 3.31
C MET A 154 -20.54 3.74 4.43
N ASP A 155 -20.16 3.27 5.62
CA ASP A 155 -20.87 3.61 6.85
C ASP A 155 -20.55 5.05 7.24
N GLN A 156 -21.58 5.81 7.58
CA GLN A 156 -21.48 7.18 8.06
C GLN A 156 -21.86 7.23 9.55
N TYR A 157 -21.23 8.16 10.26
CA TYR A 157 -21.34 8.24 11.70
C TYR A 157 -21.60 9.69 12.13
N ASP A 158 -22.33 9.86 13.22
CA ASP A 158 -22.61 11.16 13.82
C ASP A 158 -21.37 11.75 14.54
N ALA A 159 -21.52 12.97 15.07
CA ALA A 159 -20.45 13.65 15.80
C ALA A 159 -20.00 12.94 17.08
N ASP A 160 -20.84 12.08 17.63
CA ASP A 160 -20.54 11.26 18.83
C ASP A 160 -19.91 9.91 18.44
N GLY A 161 -19.87 9.58 17.14
CA GLY A 161 -19.28 8.34 16.62
C GLY A 161 -20.24 7.16 16.53
N ASN A 162 -21.55 7.38 16.71
CA ASN A 162 -22.56 6.36 16.53
C ASN A 162 -22.85 6.17 15.04
N PHE A 163 -23.10 4.93 14.64
CA PHE A 163 -23.54 4.63 13.27
C PHE A 163 -24.85 5.35 12.97
N GLU A 164 -24.91 6.04 11.84
CA GLU A 164 -26.07 6.78 11.39
C GLU A 164 -26.78 6.08 10.21
N TYR A 165 -26.05 5.86 9.12
CA TYR A 165 -26.54 5.11 7.97
C TYR A 165 -25.39 4.65 7.07
N SER A 166 -25.68 3.76 6.12
CA SER A 166 -24.76 3.41 5.04
C SER A 166 -25.23 4.04 3.75
N GLY A 167 -24.29 4.61 2.97
CA GLY A 167 -24.61 5.27 1.71
C GLY A 167 -23.36 5.72 0.97
N LYS A 168 -23.54 6.23 -0.25
CA LYS A 168 -22.44 6.73 -1.08
C LYS A 168 -21.83 7.99 -0.51
N GLY A 169 -20.51 8.04 -0.49
CA GLY A 169 -19.74 9.21 -0.09
C GLY A 169 -18.35 9.20 -0.69
N GLN A 170 -17.64 10.33 -0.59
CA GLN A 170 -16.25 10.41 -1.02
C GLN A 170 -15.37 9.53 -0.11
N ILE A 171 -14.60 8.64 -0.70
CA ILE A 171 -13.81 7.63 0.03
C ILE A 171 -12.86 8.22 1.09
N CYS A 172 -12.36 9.45 0.88
CA CYS A 172 -11.48 10.13 1.83
C CYS A 172 -12.13 10.45 3.17
N LEU A 173 -13.46 10.47 3.25
CA LEU A 173 -14.20 10.79 4.47
C LEU A 173 -14.23 9.64 5.45
N ALA A 174 -14.02 8.40 5.00
CA ALA A 174 -14.08 7.22 5.85
C ALA A 174 -13.09 7.29 7.03
N HIS A 175 -11.88 7.79 6.82
CA HIS A 175 -10.91 8.03 7.89
C HIS A 175 -11.38 9.14 8.84
N GLY A 176 -12.06 10.14 8.30
CA GLY A 176 -12.63 11.25 9.08
C GLY A 176 -13.66 10.80 10.10
N PHE A 177 -14.41 9.74 9.80
CA PHE A 177 -15.38 9.13 10.70
C PHE A 177 -14.70 8.29 11.81
N GLY A 178 -13.72 8.82 12.52
CA GLY A 178 -13.02 8.11 13.57
C GLY A 178 -12.26 9.04 14.51
N ASP A 179 -11.34 8.44 15.25
CA ASP A 179 -10.60 9.10 16.32
C ASP A 179 -9.21 9.62 15.89
N GLY A 180 -8.89 9.56 14.60
CA GLY A 180 -7.58 9.90 14.06
C GLY A 180 -6.48 8.87 14.38
N MET A 181 -6.84 7.73 14.94
CA MET A 181 -5.95 6.63 15.30
C MET A 181 -6.42 5.33 14.61
N GLN A 182 -6.34 4.22 15.30
CA GLN A 182 -6.66 2.89 14.77
C GLN A 182 -8.08 2.81 14.21
N LEU A 183 -9.10 3.30 14.92
CA LEU A 183 -10.49 3.27 14.45
C LEU A 183 -10.69 3.98 13.11
N SER A 184 -10.04 5.13 12.91
CA SER A 184 -10.05 5.84 11.63
C SER A 184 -9.44 5.01 10.51
N CYS A 185 -8.32 4.34 10.79
CA CYS A 185 -7.62 3.51 9.82
C CYS A 185 -8.45 2.27 9.44
N GLU A 186 -9.04 1.58 10.40
CA GLU A 186 -9.88 0.40 10.19
C GLU A 186 -11.14 0.71 9.37
N ARG A 187 -11.77 1.88 9.62
CA ARG A 187 -12.91 2.35 8.82
C ARG A 187 -12.50 2.63 7.38
N GLN A 188 -11.36 3.28 7.18
CA GLN A 188 -10.84 3.55 5.84
C GLN A 188 -10.46 2.25 5.11
N GLU A 189 -9.79 1.33 5.79
CA GLU A 189 -9.41 0.03 5.24
C GLU A 189 -10.63 -0.76 4.79
N LYS A 190 -11.68 -0.84 5.63
CA LYS A 190 -12.95 -1.51 5.30
C LYS A 190 -13.56 -0.95 4.01
N VAL A 191 -13.61 0.37 3.86
CA VAL A 191 -14.20 1.02 2.68
C VAL A 191 -13.35 0.77 1.44
N VAL A 192 -12.02 0.81 1.55
CA VAL A 192 -11.12 0.47 0.43
C VAL A 192 -11.24 -1.02 0.07
N SER A 193 -11.23 -1.92 1.04
CA SER A 193 -11.45 -3.35 0.81
C SER A 193 -12.76 -3.61 0.04
N ASN A 194 -13.86 -3.01 0.49
CA ASN A 194 -15.17 -3.14 -0.15
C ASN A 194 -15.17 -2.61 -1.59
N LEU A 195 -14.55 -1.44 -1.85
CA LEU A 195 -14.43 -0.89 -3.19
C LEU A 195 -13.75 -1.87 -4.16
N PHE A 196 -12.79 -2.64 -3.67
CA PHE A 196 -12.06 -3.66 -4.42
C PHE A 196 -12.60 -5.09 -4.18
N TYR A 197 -13.92 -5.23 -4.11
CA TYR A 197 -14.63 -6.53 -3.99
C TYR A 197 -14.24 -7.36 -2.75
N ASN A 198 -14.10 -6.71 -1.61
CA ASN A 198 -13.60 -7.29 -0.34
C ASN A 198 -12.15 -7.79 -0.44
N LEU A 199 -11.31 -7.04 -1.15
CA LEU A 199 -9.89 -7.34 -1.29
C LEU A 199 -9.22 -7.44 0.09
N PRO A 200 -8.53 -8.56 0.39
CA PRO A 200 -7.76 -8.68 1.63
C PRO A 200 -6.64 -7.63 1.70
N VAL A 201 -6.59 -6.89 2.81
CA VAL A 201 -5.52 -5.95 3.14
C VAL A 201 -4.69 -6.56 4.28
N ASN A 202 -3.37 -6.61 4.11
CA ASN A 202 -2.44 -7.23 5.07
C ASN A 202 -2.01 -6.28 6.18
N GLY A 203 -2.35 -5.02 6.05
CA GLY A 203 -2.07 -3.99 7.02
C GLY A 203 -2.14 -2.60 6.40
N TYR A 204 -2.13 -1.60 7.25
CA TYR A 204 -2.20 -0.20 6.83
C TYR A 204 -1.09 0.65 7.42
N VAL A 205 -0.79 1.74 6.73
CA VAL A 205 0.07 2.84 7.19
C VAL A 205 -0.65 4.15 6.93
N SER A 206 -1.07 4.83 7.99
CA SER A 206 -1.61 6.18 7.95
C SER A 206 -0.54 7.16 8.40
N ILE A 207 -0.24 8.16 7.57
CA ILE A 207 0.82 9.13 7.84
C ILE A 207 0.26 10.55 7.75
N ASN A 208 0.38 11.31 8.82
CA ASN A 208 0.10 12.74 8.80
C ASN A 208 1.10 13.47 7.89
N MET A 209 0.62 14.38 7.05
CA MET A 209 1.45 15.09 6.05
C MET A 209 2.64 15.84 6.65
N GLY A 210 2.60 16.16 7.95
CA GLY A 210 3.75 16.71 8.68
C GLY A 210 5.01 15.84 8.65
N ALA A 211 4.91 14.54 8.36
CA ALA A 211 6.06 13.65 8.21
C ALA A 211 6.75 13.74 6.84
N VAL A 212 6.09 14.27 5.81
CA VAL A 212 6.62 14.28 4.44
C VAL A 212 8.03 14.87 4.34
N PRO A 213 8.35 16.01 4.97
CA PRO A 213 9.71 16.54 4.99
C PRO A 213 10.74 15.53 5.53
N THR A 214 10.43 14.87 6.64
CA THR A 214 11.32 13.89 7.27
C THR A 214 11.54 12.67 6.38
N ILE A 215 10.49 12.14 5.76
CA ILE A 215 10.56 11.00 4.84
C ILE A 215 11.40 11.36 3.62
N ASN A 216 11.13 12.51 3.02
CA ASN A 216 11.82 12.99 1.83
C ASN A 216 13.32 13.18 2.07
N ASP A 217 13.68 13.79 3.19
CA ASP A 217 15.07 14.11 3.50
C ASP A 217 15.87 12.86 3.94
N ALA A 218 15.19 11.87 4.54
CA ALA A 218 15.80 10.59 4.90
C ALA A 218 16.30 9.79 3.67
N VAL A 219 15.73 10.02 2.49
CA VAL A 219 16.21 9.41 1.23
C VAL A 219 17.14 10.34 0.44
N GLY A 220 17.56 11.47 1.03
CA GLY A 220 18.45 12.45 0.37
C GLY A 220 17.72 13.31 -0.67
N GLY A 221 16.45 13.66 -0.40
CA GLY A 221 15.59 14.42 -1.31
C GLY A 221 15.03 13.56 -2.45
N VAL A 222 13.96 14.02 -3.08
CA VAL A 222 13.30 13.32 -4.20
C VAL A 222 13.33 14.19 -5.46
N THR A 223 13.73 13.60 -6.57
CA THR A 223 13.75 14.30 -7.87
C THR A 223 12.45 14.10 -8.59
N VAL A 224 11.76 15.20 -8.91
CA VAL A 224 10.46 15.23 -9.56
C VAL A 224 10.41 16.30 -10.64
N PRO A 225 9.60 16.14 -11.70
CA PRO A 225 9.38 17.20 -12.68
C PRO A 225 8.57 18.35 -12.08
N ARG A 226 8.84 19.55 -12.47
CA ARG A 226 7.90 20.66 -12.30
C ARG A 226 6.65 20.37 -13.09
N MET A 227 5.51 20.40 -12.43
CA MET A 227 4.22 20.12 -13.08
C MET A 227 3.34 21.36 -13.07
N ARG A 228 2.67 21.64 -14.18
CA ARG A 228 1.68 22.69 -14.35
C ARG A 228 0.41 22.12 -14.99
N TYR A 229 -0.72 22.74 -14.71
CA TYR A 229 -1.98 22.43 -15.37
C TYR A 229 -2.28 23.56 -16.34
N GLU A 230 -2.29 23.27 -17.63
CA GLU A 230 -2.50 24.25 -18.69
C GLU A 230 -3.48 23.70 -19.74
N ASN A 231 -4.52 24.46 -20.03
CA ASN A 231 -5.53 24.10 -21.05
C ASN A 231 -6.12 22.68 -20.88
N GLY A 232 -6.46 22.29 -19.64
CA GLY A 232 -7.04 20.98 -19.34
C GLY A 232 -6.05 19.83 -19.37
N LYS A 233 -4.73 20.10 -19.43
CA LYS A 233 -3.69 19.06 -19.49
C LYS A 233 -2.57 19.31 -18.50
N ILE A 234 -1.96 18.21 -18.05
CA ILE A 234 -0.77 18.26 -17.23
C ILE A 234 0.44 18.43 -18.14
N VAL A 235 1.22 19.47 -17.87
CA VAL A 235 2.48 19.76 -18.57
C VAL A 235 3.64 19.50 -17.62
N TYR A 236 4.54 18.62 -18.05
CA TYR A 236 5.75 18.27 -17.31
C TYR A 236 6.90 19.19 -17.75
N GLY A 237 7.53 19.84 -16.79
CA GLY A 237 8.70 20.69 -16.97
C GLY A 237 10.00 19.96 -16.65
N THR A 238 11.04 20.74 -16.32
CA THR A 238 12.35 20.21 -15.91
C THR A 238 12.30 19.54 -14.56
N ASP A 239 13.11 18.51 -14.40
CA ASP A 239 13.28 17.82 -13.12
C ASP A 239 14.03 18.69 -12.11
N GLU A 240 13.61 18.63 -10.85
CA GLU A 240 14.30 19.25 -9.72
C GLU A 240 14.28 18.30 -8.51
N THR A 241 15.36 18.35 -7.71
CA THR A 241 15.40 17.63 -6.43
C THR A 241 14.83 18.52 -5.34
N ILE A 242 13.75 18.08 -4.73
CA ILE A 242 13.03 18.80 -3.67
C ILE A 242 13.40 18.27 -2.29
N TYR A 243 13.42 19.17 -1.30
CA TYR A 243 13.78 18.89 0.08
C TYR A 243 12.77 19.50 1.05
N GLY A 244 12.70 18.93 2.26
CA GLY A 244 11.97 19.50 3.38
C GLY A 244 10.55 19.93 3.04
N LYS A 245 10.27 21.21 3.25
CA LYS A 245 8.93 21.80 3.03
C LYS A 245 8.51 21.82 1.56
N ASP A 246 9.45 21.85 0.61
CA ASP A 246 9.12 21.85 -0.81
C ASP A 246 8.51 20.51 -1.25
N ALA A 247 8.96 19.39 -0.65
CA ALA A 247 8.35 18.09 -0.86
C ALA A 247 6.90 18.06 -0.35
N LEU A 248 6.64 18.60 0.83
CA LEU A 248 5.29 18.73 1.37
C LEU A 248 4.40 19.59 0.47
N GLN A 249 4.91 20.76 0.05
CA GLN A 249 4.18 21.64 -0.85
C GLN A 249 3.88 20.96 -2.19
N TYR A 250 4.83 20.20 -2.73
CA TYR A 250 4.65 19.46 -3.97
C TYR A 250 3.48 18.47 -3.91
N VAL A 251 3.39 17.65 -2.87
CA VAL A 251 2.34 16.62 -2.74
C VAL A 251 0.98 17.16 -2.31
N ARG A 252 0.93 18.36 -1.70
CA ARG A 252 -0.32 19.02 -1.29
C ARG A 252 -0.93 19.93 -2.35
N TYR A 253 -0.13 20.44 -3.26
CA TYR A 253 -0.59 21.42 -4.23
C TYR A 253 -1.61 20.80 -5.20
N ARG A 254 -2.79 21.39 -5.29
CA ARG A 254 -3.89 20.95 -6.18
C ARG A 254 -4.33 21.98 -7.23
N GLY A 255 -3.85 23.23 -7.18
CA GLY A 255 -4.38 24.30 -8.06
C GLY A 255 -5.79 24.74 -7.66
N ASN A 256 -6.41 25.55 -8.52
CA ASN A 256 -7.75 26.10 -8.31
C ASN A 256 -8.73 25.68 -9.43
N ASP A 257 -8.30 24.82 -10.35
CA ASP A 257 -9.09 24.42 -11.51
C ASP A 257 -10.01 23.24 -11.20
N PHE A 258 -10.98 23.01 -12.08
CA PHE A 258 -11.80 21.80 -12.07
C PHE A 258 -10.91 20.56 -12.15
N ASP A 259 -11.31 19.47 -11.47
CA ASP A 259 -10.56 18.23 -11.33
C ASP A 259 -9.20 18.39 -10.62
N ALA A 260 -9.13 19.34 -9.70
CA ALA A 260 -7.93 19.62 -8.90
C ALA A 260 -7.45 18.42 -8.08
N ALA A 261 -8.37 17.50 -7.71
CA ALA A 261 -8.02 16.27 -7.00
C ALA A 261 -7.23 15.31 -7.89
N SER A 262 -7.61 15.14 -9.16
CA SER A 262 -6.87 14.31 -10.12
C SER A 262 -5.48 14.88 -10.43
N TYR A 263 -5.36 16.20 -10.54
CA TYR A 263 -4.05 16.85 -10.71
C TYR A 263 -3.13 16.61 -9.50
N ARG A 264 -3.65 16.76 -8.27
CA ARG A 264 -2.90 16.46 -7.06
C ARG A 264 -2.51 14.99 -7.01
N LEU A 265 -3.43 14.07 -7.34
CA LEU A 265 -3.15 12.63 -7.39
C LEU A 265 -2.00 12.31 -8.35
N GLU A 266 -1.95 12.96 -9.52
CA GLU A 266 -0.85 12.76 -10.47
C GLU A 266 0.50 13.23 -9.90
N LYS A 267 0.54 14.38 -9.21
CA LYS A 267 1.74 14.83 -8.48
C LYS A 267 2.17 13.83 -7.41
N GLN A 268 1.22 13.30 -6.64
CA GLN A 268 1.47 12.29 -5.63
C GLN A 268 2.00 10.99 -6.24
N LYS A 269 1.46 10.53 -7.37
CA LYS A 269 1.96 9.36 -8.10
C LYS A 269 3.41 9.53 -8.56
N VAL A 270 3.71 10.67 -9.17
CA VAL A 270 5.08 11.01 -9.61
C VAL A 270 6.05 11.02 -8.43
N TYR A 271 5.67 11.68 -7.33
CA TYR A 271 6.47 11.75 -6.11
C TYR A 271 6.68 10.37 -5.48
N LEU A 272 5.62 9.59 -5.31
CA LEU A 272 5.69 8.25 -4.70
C LEU A 272 6.53 7.29 -5.52
N LYS A 273 6.46 7.36 -6.85
CA LYS A 273 7.32 6.54 -7.72
C LYS A 273 8.81 6.86 -7.51
N ALA A 274 9.15 8.13 -7.48
CA ALA A 274 10.53 8.57 -7.28
C ALA A 274 11.03 8.27 -5.85
N LEU A 275 10.20 8.52 -4.83
CA LEU A 275 10.48 8.18 -3.43
C LEU A 275 10.67 6.68 -3.26
N GLY A 276 9.75 5.87 -3.77
CA GLY A 276 9.79 4.41 -3.67
C GLY A 276 11.03 3.81 -4.31
N ALA A 277 11.46 4.34 -5.47
CA ALA A 277 12.70 3.91 -6.11
C ALA A 277 13.93 4.19 -5.23
N LYS A 278 14.00 5.36 -4.58
CA LYS A 278 15.08 5.71 -3.65
C LYS A 278 15.05 4.86 -2.38
N MET A 279 13.87 4.67 -1.78
CA MET A 279 13.70 3.82 -0.61
C MET A 279 14.12 2.38 -0.90
N LEU A 280 13.68 1.82 -2.03
CA LEU A 280 14.06 0.46 -2.43
C LEU A 280 15.58 0.33 -2.66
N ALA A 281 16.22 1.33 -3.25
CA ALA A 281 17.67 1.36 -3.41
C ALA A 281 18.41 1.39 -2.06
N GLN A 282 17.90 2.16 -1.09
CA GLN A 282 18.46 2.19 0.28
C GLN A 282 18.29 0.85 0.99
N VAL A 283 17.10 0.23 0.91
CA VAL A 283 16.83 -1.09 1.51
C VAL A 283 17.73 -2.17 0.89
N LYS A 284 17.96 -2.12 -0.42
CA LYS A 284 18.90 -3.02 -1.11
C LYS A 284 20.32 -2.93 -0.57
N SER A 285 20.78 -1.73 -0.25
CA SER A 285 22.14 -1.50 0.29
C SER A 285 22.22 -1.72 1.79
N ASN A 286 21.15 -1.42 2.53
CA ASN A 286 21.08 -1.51 3.98
C ASN A 286 19.63 -1.73 4.44
N PRO A 287 19.18 -2.98 4.69
CA PRO A 287 17.83 -3.27 5.17
C PRO A 287 17.44 -2.52 6.45
N ALA A 288 18.40 -2.24 7.34
CA ALA A 288 18.13 -1.48 8.57
C ALA A 288 17.64 -0.04 8.30
N SER A 289 17.86 0.50 7.09
CA SER A 289 17.34 1.83 6.73
C SER A 289 15.81 1.92 6.80
N ALA A 290 15.10 0.84 6.47
CA ALA A 290 13.64 0.76 6.59
C ALA A 290 13.19 0.87 8.05
N VAL A 291 13.85 0.15 8.96
CA VAL A 291 13.57 0.19 10.40
C VAL A 291 13.86 1.58 10.97
N ASN A 292 14.97 2.19 10.59
CA ASN A 292 15.33 3.54 11.03
C ASN A 292 14.31 4.59 10.55
N LEU A 293 13.87 4.50 9.30
CA LEU A 293 12.84 5.40 8.76
C LEU A 293 11.50 5.19 9.49
N PHE A 294 11.08 3.93 9.67
CA PHE A 294 9.87 3.59 10.42
C PHE A 294 9.86 4.23 11.82
N GLN A 295 10.98 4.12 12.56
CA GLN A 295 11.11 4.74 13.87
C GLN A 295 11.09 6.27 13.80
N ALA A 296 11.74 6.88 12.81
CA ALA A 296 11.80 8.33 12.67
C ALA A 296 10.43 8.96 12.38
N VAL A 297 9.56 8.25 11.63
CA VAL A 297 8.22 8.74 11.25
C VAL A 297 7.11 8.31 12.21
N SER A 298 7.40 7.39 13.14
CA SER A 298 6.41 6.86 14.08
C SER A 298 5.59 7.91 14.86
N PRO A 299 6.12 9.10 15.21
CA PRO A 299 5.30 10.14 15.86
C PRO A 299 4.19 10.73 14.99
N TYR A 300 4.25 10.50 13.67
CA TYR A 300 3.29 10.99 12.67
C TYR A 300 2.50 9.87 12.02
N MET A 301 2.61 8.63 12.54
CA MET A 301 2.13 7.44 11.86
C MET A 301 1.22 6.61 12.78
N VAL A 302 0.15 6.08 12.21
CA VAL A 302 -0.66 5.01 12.81
C VAL A 302 -0.58 3.81 11.86
N THR A 303 -0.24 2.65 12.41
CA THR A 303 -0.11 1.41 11.63
C THR A 303 -0.37 0.20 12.50
N ASP A 304 -0.86 -0.87 11.91
CA ASP A 304 -0.95 -2.20 12.49
C ASP A 304 0.24 -3.10 12.09
N ILE A 305 1.12 -2.61 11.19
CA ILE A 305 2.30 -3.34 10.75
C ILE A 305 3.35 -3.35 11.88
N SER A 306 3.69 -4.52 12.36
CA SER A 306 4.66 -4.73 13.42
C SER A 306 6.11 -4.51 12.96
N LEU A 307 7.01 -4.28 13.93
CA LEU A 307 8.44 -4.18 13.66
C LEU A 307 9.01 -5.48 13.03
N SER A 308 8.47 -6.63 13.39
CA SER A 308 8.87 -7.92 12.81
C SER A 308 8.50 -8.02 11.33
N GLU A 309 7.32 -7.56 10.96
CA GLU A 309 6.87 -7.50 9.56
C GLU A 309 7.70 -6.52 8.73
N ILE A 310 8.01 -5.33 9.28
CA ILE A 310 8.92 -4.37 8.64
C ILE A 310 10.32 -4.98 8.44
N THR A 311 10.82 -5.74 9.42
CA THR A 311 12.12 -6.42 9.32
C THR A 311 12.10 -7.45 8.20
N TYR A 312 11.08 -8.30 8.16
CA TYR A 312 10.89 -9.28 7.09
C TYR A 312 10.81 -8.63 5.70
N LEU A 313 9.99 -7.59 5.56
CA LEU A 313 9.86 -6.86 4.30
C LEU A 313 11.21 -6.24 3.88
N ALA A 314 11.93 -5.61 4.81
CA ALA A 314 13.23 -4.99 4.54
C ALA A 314 14.28 -6.00 4.04
N ASP A 315 14.33 -7.19 4.62
CA ASP A 315 15.28 -8.24 4.22
C ASP A 315 14.94 -8.83 2.85
N ASN A 316 13.65 -8.95 2.54
CA ASN A 316 13.20 -9.66 1.35
C ASN A 316 12.97 -8.76 0.13
N LEU A 317 12.58 -7.49 0.32
CA LEU A 317 12.28 -6.58 -0.79
C LEU A 317 13.52 -6.11 -1.59
N GLY A 318 14.73 -6.34 -1.09
CA GLY A 318 15.96 -6.00 -1.80
C GLY A 318 16.07 -6.61 -3.22
N GLY A 319 15.44 -7.78 -3.44
CA GLY A 319 15.38 -8.45 -4.75
C GLY A 319 14.23 -8.01 -5.65
N TYR A 320 13.36 -7.11 -5.18
CA TYR A 320 12.17 -6.68 -5.93
C TYR A 320 12.45 -5.44 -6.78
N SER A 321 11.56 -5.20 -7.73
CA SER A 321 11.53 -3.99 -8.55
C SER A 321 10.17 -3.30 -8.45
N LEU A 322 10.20 -1.96 -8.41
CA LEU A 322 8.97 -1.18 -8.51
C LEU A 322 8.45 -1.24 -9.93
N ASP A 323 7.14 -1.41 -10.08
CA ASP A 323 6.50 -1.39 -11.40
C ASP A 323 6.68 -0.02 -12.07
N ASN A 324 6.87 -0.01 -13.37
CA ASN A 324 7.06 1.24 -14.13
C ASN A 324 5.81 2.13 -14.15
N LYS A 325 4.64 1.52 -13.96
CA LYS A 325 3.33 2.16 -13.99
C LYS A 325 2.73 2.17 -12.59
N ILE A 326 2.20 3.30 -12.16
CA ILE A 326 1.24 3.35 -11.06
C ILE A 326 -0.15 3.22 -11.67
N TYR A 327 -0.89 2.22 -11.20
CA TYR A 327 -2.26 1.97 -11.60
C TYR A 327 -3.18 3.01 -10.94
N SER A 328 -4.33 3.27 -11.54
CA SER A 328 -5.37 4.11 -10.92
C SER A 328 -6.74 3.70 -11.46
N LEU A 329 -7.77 3.93 -10.69
CA LEU A 329 -9.15 3.81 -11.15
C LEU A 329 -9.37 4.73 -12.35
N LYS A 330 -10.07 4.24 -13.37
CA LYS A 330 -10.59 5.06 -14.45
C LYS A 330 -12.02 5.48 -14.12
N GLY A 331 -12.42 6.63 -14.59
CA GLY A 331 -13.75 7.19 -14.33
C GLY A 331 -13.82 8.64 -14.71
N GLU A 332 -14.89 9.31 -14.29
CA GLU A 332 -15.19 10.69 -14.60
C GLU A 332 -15.37 11.51 -13.32
N THR A 333 -14.92 12.77 -13.35
CA THR A 333 -15.18 13.74 -12.28
C THR A 333 -16.40 14.57 -12.65
N THR A 334 -17.36 14.66 -11.72
CA THR A 334 -18.53 15.52 -11.82
C THR A 334 -18.59 16.47 -10.62
N VAL A 335 -19.53 17.40 -10.64
CA VAL A 335 -19.86 18.22 -9.46
C VAL A 335 -21.18 17.70 -8.91
N GLY A 336 -21.16 17.23 -7.67
CA GLY A 336 -22.35 16.75 -6.98
C GLY A 336 -23.30 17.87 -6.55
N ASP A 337 -24.46 17.51 -6.06
CA ASP A 337 -25.52 18.44 -5.65
C ASP A 337 -25.09 19.43 -4.55
N GLN A 338 -24.10 19.07 -3.75
CA GLN A 338 -23.53 19.92 -2.69
C GLN A 338 -22.40 20.83 -3.19
N GLY A 339 -22.08 20.79 -4.49
CA GLY A 339 -21.04 21.62 -5.11
C GLY A 339 -19.62 21.09 -4.93
N PHE A 340 -19.44 19.86 -4.43
CA PHE A 340 -18.14 19.19 -4.32
C PHE A 340 -17.84 18.31 -5.54
N GLU A 341 -16.56 18.17 -5.88
CA GLU A 341 -16.13 17.23 -6.92
C GLU A 341 -16.37 15.79 -6.47
N GLU A 342 -16.99 14.98 -7.33
CA GLU A 342 -17.24 13.56 -7.16
C GLU A 342 -16.56 12.79 -8.28
N PHE A 343 -15.77 11.75 -7.95
CA PHE A 343 -15.16 10.86 -8.92
C PHE A 343 -15.96 9.56 -8.99
N HIS A 344 -16.58 9.31 -10.14
CA HIS A 344 -17.34 8.10 -10.43
C HIS A 344 -16.47 7.16 -11.24
N TYR A 345 -16.07 6.05 -10.62
CA TYR A 345 -15.22 5.07 -11.29
C TYR A 345 -16.03 4.20 -12.27
N ASP A 346 -15.35 3.73 -13.31
CA ASP A 346 -15.87 2.77 -14.27
C ASP A 346 -15.71 1.35 -13.69
N GLU A 347 -16.82 0.65 -13.48
CA GLU A 347 -16.84 -0.69 -12.88
C GLU A 347 -16.11 -1.73 -13.76
N GLY A 348 -16.23 -1.63 -15.09
CA GLY A 348 -15.51 -2.52 -16.00
C GLY A 348 -14.01 -2.30 -15.93
N ALA A 349 -13.58 -1.04 -15.86
CA ALA A 349 -12.17 -0.72 -15.72
C ALA A 349 -11.63 -1.11 -14.33
N LEU A 350 -12.44 -1.06 -13.26
CA LEU A 350 -12.07 -1.59 -11.95
C LEU A 350 -11.90 -3.11 -12.02
N TYR A 351 -12.82 -3.81 -12.69
CA TYR A 351 -12.70 -5.26 -12.89
C TYR A 351 -11.43 -5.63 -13.66
N ASP A 352 -11.13 -4.92 -14.77
CA ASP A 352 -9.88 -5.08 -15.53
C ASP A 352 -8.64 -4.88 -14.66
N LEU A 353 -8.69 -3.88 -13.77
CA LEU A 353 -7.62 -3.58 -12.83
C LEU A 353 -7.41 -4.74 -11.84
N MET A 354 -8.50 -5.31 -11.31
CA MET A 354 -8.45 -6.47 -10.43
C MET A 354 -7.76 -7.65 -11.14
N MET A 355 -8.18 -7.98 -12.36
CA MET A 355 -7.55 -9.05 -13.14
C MET A 355 -6.06 -8.80 -13.38
N GLN A 356 -5.69 -7.55 -13.68
CA GLN A 356 -4.32 -7.21 -14.02
C GLN A 356 -3.36 -7.26 -12.84
N VAL A 357 -3.82 -6.89 -11.64
CA VAL A 357 -2.95 -6.66 -10.49
C VAL A 357 -3.00 -7.80 -9.47
N PHE A 358 -4.18 -8.41 -9.28
CA PHE A 358 -4.44 -9.32 -8.16
C PHE A 358 -4.68 -10.77 -8.57
N TYR A 359 -4.89 -11.03 -9.87
CA TYR A 359 -5.21 -12.35 -10.39
C TYR A 359 -4.09 -12.86 -11.30
N GLU A 360 -3.97 -14.18 -11.40
CA GLU A 360 -3.04 -14.87 -12.32
C GLU A 360 -3.77 -15.85 -13.20
N GLU A 361 -3.33 -16.02 -14.46
CA GLU A 361 -3.90 -16.96 -15.41
C GLU A 361 -3.62 -18.40 -14.98
N VAL A 362 -4.65 -19.23 -14.88
CA VAL A 362 -4.53 -20.65 -14.57
C VAL A 362 -3.99 -21.38 -15.80
N LYS A 363 -2.74 -21.84 -15.73
CA LYS A 363 -2.07 -22.53 -16.84
C LYS A 363 -2.64 -23.93 -17.01
N GLY A 364 -3.07 -24.26 -18.21
CA GLY A 364 -3.45 -25.63 -18.61
C GLY A 364 -4.94 -25.87 -18.79
N GLN A 365 -5.79 -24.88 -18.61
CA GLN A 365 -7.22 -24.96 -18.92
C GLN A 365 -7.56 -23.84 -19.92
N GLY A 366 -7.79 -24.19 -21.20
CA GLY A 366 -8.23 -23.20 -22.18
C GLY A 366 -7.50 -23.20 -23.52
N GLN A 367 -6.73 -24.23 -23.85
CA GLN A 367 -6.36 -24.45 -25.25
C GLN A 367 -7.38 -25.38 -25.88
N GLU A 368 -8.50 -24.83 -26.36
CA GLU A 368 -9.25 -25.47 -27.44
C GLU A 368 -8.30 -25.60 -28.63
N LYS A 369 -8.05 -26.84 -29.02
CA LYS A 369 -7.44 -27.14 -30.33
C LYS A 369 -8.45 -26.71 -31.38
N GLY A 370 -8.18 -25.59 -32.08
CA GLY A 370 -8.82 -25.19 -33.30
C GLY A 370 -8.45 -26.12 -34.47
#